data_c99522f55b99912ba88212a4982b9cf2
#
_entry.id   c99522f55b99912ba88212a4982b9cf2
#
_cell.length_a   1.000
_cell.length_b   1.000
_cell.length_c   1.000
_cell.angle_alpha   90.00
_cell.angle_beta   90.00
_cell.angle_gamma   90.00
#
_symmetry.space_group_name_H-M   'P 1'
#
loop_
_entity.id
_entity.type
_entity.pdbx_description
1 polymer ?
#
loop_
_entity_poly.entity_id
_entity_poly.type
_entity_poly.pdbx_seq_one_letter_code
_entity_poly.pdbx_strand_id
1 'polypeptide(L)'
;MKPNRFKIAVILYSLSLLVIFARPVALFAAAPPEVPVKGMVTMLDLGAKTCIPCKMMAPILEKLSKKYAGRAAVIFLDVQEDNSLIKRFGLSAIPTQIFFDKESKGVLRHRGFMSEDAIVEQFEKMGVK
;
A
#
# COMPACT_ATOMS: atom_id res chain seq x y z
N MET A 1 -48.14 -44.68 -10.18
CA MET A 1 -47.16 -43.97 -11.01
C MET A 1 -45.80 -44.16 -10.39
N LYS A 2 -44.92 -44.97 -11.02
CA LYS A 2 -43.54 -45.15 -10.50
C LYS A 2 -42.72 -43.91 -10.83
N PRO A 3 -42.05 -43.26 -9.86
CA PRO A 3 -41.20 -42.13 -10.18
C PRO A 3 -40.07 -42.59 -11.08
N ASN A 4 -39.88 -41.86 -12.19
CA ASN A 4 -38.89 -42.19 -13.21
C ASN A 4 -37.49 -41.94 -12.62
N ARG A 5 -36.82 -43.00 -12.15
CA ARG A 5 -35.50 -42.98 -11.50
C ARG A 5 -34.46 -42.21 -12.29
N PHE A 6 -34.62 -42.15 -13.61
CA PHE A 6 -33.76 -41.39 -14.52
C PHE A 6 -33.92 -39.87 -14.35
N LYS A 7 -35.16 -39.38 -14.18
CA LYS A 7 -35.43 -37.94 -13.98
C LYS A 7 -34.89 -37.46 -12.62
N ILE A 8 -34.98 -38.29 -11.59
CA ILE A 8 -34.45 -37.97 -10.25
C ILE A 8 -32.93 -37.91 -10.28
N ALA A 9 -32.25 -38.84 -10.99
CA ALA A 9 -30.82 -38.83 -11.14
C ALA A 9 -30.30 -37.59 -11.88
N VAL A 10 -30.98 -37.13 -12.93
CA VAL A 10 -30.61 -35.92 -13.68
C VAL A 10 -30.78 -34.66 -12.83
N ILE A 11 -31.84 -34.57 -12.02
CA ILE A 11 -32.07 -33.42 -11.12
C ILE A 11 -31.03 -33.37 -10.02
N LEU A 12 -30.66 -34.50 -9.43
CA LEU A 12 -29.62 -34.56 -8.42
C LEU A 12 -28.22 -34.21 -8.95
N TYR A 13 -27.95 -34.61 -10.22
CA TYR A 13 -26.68 -34.28 -10.88
C TYR A 13 -26.59 -32.79 -11.24
N SER A 14 -27.72 -32.18 -11.69
CA SER A 14 -27.76 -30.73 -11.96
C SER A 14 -27.65 -29.89 -10.68
N LEU A 15 -28.21 -30.35 -9.56
CA LEU A 15 -28.08 -29.64 -8.26
C LEU A 15 -26.66 -29.72 -7.71
N SER A 16 -25.93 -30.85 -7.90
CA SER A 16 -24.57 -30.99 -7.46
C SER A 16 -23.57 -30.11 -8.25
N LEU A 17 -23.87 -29.87 -9.55
CA LEU A 17 -23.05 -29.01 -10.39
C LEU A 17 -23.16 -27.51 -10.02
N LEU A 18 -24.33 -27.09 -9.49
CA LEU A 18 -24.58 -25.70 -9.12
C LEU A 18 -23.81 -25.27 -7.84
N VAL A 19 -23.51 -26.22 -6.95
CA VAL A 19 -22.82 -25.95 -5.68
C VAL A 19 -21.32 -25.72 -5.88
N ILE A 20 -20.73 -26.20 -6.99
CA ILE A 20 -19.28 -26.11 -7.23
C ILE A 20 -18.87 -24.69 -7.69
N PHE A 21 -19.81 -23.87 -8.19
CA PHE A 21 -19.52 -22.51 -8.68
C PHE A 21 -19.68 -21.37 -7.65
N ALA A 22 -20.24 -21.66 -6.48
CA ALA A 22 -20.33 -20.68 -5.39
C ALA A 22 -19.01 -20.63 -4.59
N ARG A 23 -17.89 -20.24 -5.22
CA ARG A 23 -16.70 -19.84 -4.47
C ARG A 23 -17.00 -18.50 -3.83
N PRO A 24 -16.94 -18.38 -2.49
CA PRO A 24 -16.96 -17.06 -1.88
C PRO A 24 -15.74 -16.30 -2.41
N VAL A 25 -15.96 -15.22 -3.14
CA VAL A 25 -14.93 -14.22 -3.39
C VAL A 25 -14.65 -13.61 -2.02
N ALA A 26 -13.65 -14.15 -1.33
CA ALA A 26 -13.14 -13.51 -0.13
C ALA A 26 -12.67 -12.13 -0.56
N LEU A 27 -13.43 -11.10 -0.17
CA LEU A 27 -13.02 -9.71 -0.30
C LEU A 27 -11.82 -9.55 0.65
N PHE A 28 -10.62 -9.79 0.13
CA PHE A 28 -9.39 -9.45 0.83
C PHE A 28 -9.38 -7.91 0.94
N ALA A 29 -9.86 -7.40 2.05
CA ALA A 29 -9.51 -6.06 2.46
C ALA A 29 -7.98 -6.06 2.57
N ALA A 30 -7.31 -5.38 1.64
CA ALA A 30 -5.86 -5.24 1.69
C ALA A 30 -5.50 -4.63 3.04
N ALA A 31 -4.76 -5.38 3.86
CA ALA A 31 -4.19 -4.84 5.09
C ALA A 31 -3.34 -3.61 4.73
N PRO A 32 -3.34 -2.57 5.57
CA PRO A 32 -2.48 -1.42 5.32
C PRO A 32 -1.04 -1.91 5.10
N PRO A 33 -0.32 -1.31 4.13
CA PRO A 33 1.01 -1.77 3.80
C PRO A 33 1.91 -1.73 5.04
N GLU A 34 2.65 -2.81 5.26
CA GLU A 34 3.69 -2.85 6.31
C GLU A 34 4.76 -1.80 5.98
N VAL A 35 5.02 -0.89 6.92
CA VAL A 35 5.98 0.19 6.74
C VAL A 35 7.04 0.14 7.84
N PRO A 36 8.32 0.11 7.43
CA PRO A 36 8.87 0.04 6.07
C PRO A 36 8.66 -1.32 5.40
N VAL A 37 8.66 -1.34 4.06
CA VAL A 37 8.52 -2.59 3.29
C VAL A 37 9.80 -3.42 3.42
N LYS A 38 9.67 -4.60 3.97
CA LYS A 38 10.80 -5.50 4.24
C LYS A 38 11.55 -5.87 2.95
N GLY A 39 12.87 -5.73 2.97
CA GLY A 39 13.74 -6.07 1.84
C GLY A 39 13.74 -5.03 0.70
N MET A 40 13.05 -3.89 0.87
CA MET A 40 12.94 -2.85 -0.15
C MET A 40 13.25 -1.47 0.44
N VAL A 41 14.03 -0.66 -0.29
CA VAL A 41 14.17 0.76 0.06
C VAL A 41 12.79 1.39 0.09
N THR A 42 12.46 2.05 1.19
CA THR A 42 11.14 2.63 1.40
C THR A 42 11.25 4.12 1.71
N MET A 43 10.54 4.95 0.96
CA MET A 43 10.24 6.32 1.32
C MET A 43 8.83 6.38 1.90
N LEU A 44 8.71 6.81 3.14
CA LEU A 44 7.47 7.07 3.84
C LEU A 44 7.24 8.57 3.92
N ASP A 45 6.15 9.07 3.35
CA ASP A 45 5.68 10.44 3.53
C ASP A 45 4.53 10.45 4.53
N LEU A 46 4.70 11.20 5.62
CA LEU A 46 3.72 11.36 6.68
C LEU A 46 3.14 12.77 6.59
N GLY A 47 1.88 12.85 6.23
CA GLY A 47 1.23 14.12 5.95
C GLY A 47 -0.26 14.10 6.29
N ALA A 48 -0.99 15.07 5.76
CA ALA A 48 -2.44 15.15 5.84
C ALA A 48 -3.03 15.70 4.55
N LYS A 49 -4.17 15.16 4.12
CA LYS A 49 -4.89 15.62 2.91
C LYS A 49 -5.32 17.08 2.97
N THR A 50 -5.41 17.67 4.17
CA THR A 50 -5.80 19.07 4.38
C THR A 50 -4.60 20.04 4.41
N CYS A 51 -3.38 19.52 4.53
CA CYS A 51 -2.14 20.30 4.61
C CYS A 51 -1.68 20.76 3.22
N ILE A 52 -1.46 22.05 3.00
CA ILE A 52 -1.08 22.60 1.68
C ILE A 52 0.25 22.04 1.17
N PRO A 53 1.38 22.06 1.92
CA PRO A 53 2.62 21.48 1.42
C PRO A 53 2.53 19.96 1.21
N CYS A 54 1.69 19.24 1.95
CA CYS A 54 1.45 17.81 1.71
C CYS A 54 0.71 17.60 0.37
N LYS A 55 -0.25 18.46 0.03
CA LYS A 55 -0.93 18.42 -1.28
C LYS A 55 0.03 18.63 -2.44
N MET A 56 1.05 19.47 -2.26
CA MET A 56 2.09 19.67 -3.28
C MET A 56 2.97 18.42 -3.45
N MET A 57 3.13 17.61 -2.42
CA MET A 57 3.85 16.34 -2.49
C MET A 57 3.06 15.27 -3.26
N ALA A 58 1.74 15.27 -3.20
CA ALA A 58 0.90 14.19 -3.73
C ALA A 58 1.19 13.81 -5.19
N PRO A 59 1.27 14.74 -6.18
CA PRO A 59 1.59 14.39 -7.56
C PRO A 59 3.02 13.85 -7.72
N ILE A 60 3.97 14.32 -6.91
CA ILE A 60 5.36 13.83 -6.91
C ILE A 60 5.38 12.38 -6.42
N LEU A 61 4.71 12.11 -5.30
CA LEU A 61 4.63 10.76 -4.73
C LEU A 61 3.96 9.78 -5.71
N GLU A 62 2.86 10.17 -6.35
CA GLU A 62 2.19 9.34 -7.35
C GLU A 62 3.11 9.02 -8.54
N LYS A 63 3.81 10.02 -9.07
CA LYS A 63 4.77 9.84 -10.16
C LYS A 63 5.90 8.90 -9.76
N LEU A 64 6.50 9.12 -8.60
CA LEU A 64 7.64 8.34 -8.12
C LEU A 64 7.24 6.92 -7.72
N SER A 65 6.05 6.71 -7.16
CA SER A 65 5.56 5.36 -6.86
C SER A 65 5.45 4.49 -8.12
N LYS A 66 5.00 5.09 -9.25
CA LYS A 66 4.95 4.41 -10.56
C LYS A 66 6.35 4.20 -11.14
N LYS A 67 7.20 5.23 -11.08
CA LYS A 67 8.58 5.19 -11.61
C LYS A 67 9.43 4.11 -10.94
N TYR A 68 9.31 3.97 -9.63
CA TYR A 68 10.12 3.06 -8.82
C TYR A 68 9.41 1.75 -8.45
N ALA A 69 8.26 1.45 -9.04
CA ALA A 69 7.52 0.21 -8.78
C ALA A 69 8.44 -1.02 -8.88
N GLY A 70 8.43 -1.89 -7.86
CA GLY A 70 9.28 -3.08 -7.76
C GLY A 70 10.76 -2.82 -7.39
N ARG A 71 11.21 -1.56 -7.30
CA ARG A 71 12.60 -1.18 -6.96
C ARG A 71 12.69 -0.42 -5.64
N ALA A 72 11.74 0.43 -5.37
CA ALA A 72 11.55 1.11 -4.09
C ALA A 72 10.07 1.30 -3.80
N ALA A 73 9.70 1.36 -2.54
CA ALA A 73 8.36 1.68 -2.11
C ALA A 73 8.25 3.19 -1.81
N VAL A 74 7.21 3.83 -2.34
CA VAL A 74 6.84 5.21 -2.02
C VAL A 74 5.45 5.15 -1.40
N ILE A 75 5.35 5.47 -0.11
CA ILE A 75 4.13 5.27 0.69
C ILE A 75 3.75 6.59 1.35
N PHE A 76 2.49 6.96 1.22
CA PHE A 76 1.88 8.07 1.96
C PHE A 76 0.99 7.53 3.06
N LEU A 77 1.11 8.07 4.27
CA LEU A 77 0.20 7.82 5.39
C LEU A 77 -0.36 9.13 5.93
N ASP A 78 -1.68 9.18 6.07
CA ASP A 78 -2.37 10.35 6.60
C ASP A 78 -2.46 10.26 8.12
N VAL A 79 -1.80 11.21 8.80
CA VAL A 79 -1.76 11.26 10.26
C VAL A 79 -3.08 11.75 10.88
N GLN A 80 -4.00 12.28 10.08
CA GLN A 80 -5.36 12.63 10.53
C GLN A 80 -6.28 11.41 10.49
N GLU A 81 -6.03 10.46 9.58
CA GLU A 81 -6.75 9.18 9.55
C GLU A 81 -6.26 8.22 10.64
N ASP A 82 -4.96 8.27 10.97
CA ASP A 82 -4.36 7.47 12.05
C ASP A 82 -3.39 8.31 12.90
N ASN A 83 -3.89 8.86 13.98
CA ASN A 83 -3.10 9.67 14.92
C ASN A 83 -1.99 8.89 15.65
N SER A 84 -2.05 7.57 15.67
CA SER A 84 -1.00 6.75 16.30
C SER A 84 0.34 6.88 15.59
N LEU A 85 0.31 7.24 14.29
CA LEU A 85 1.51 7.49 13.46
C LEU A 85 2.38 8.61 14.02
N ILE A 86 1.77 9.62 14.64
CA ILE A 86 2.51 10.75 15.26
C ILE A 86 3.47 10.22 16.32
N LYS A 87 2.97 9.40 17.23
CA LYS A 87 3.78 8.79 18.28
C LYS A 87 4.74 7.74 17.73
N ARG A 88 4.23 6.86 16.84
CA ARG A 88 5.01 5.76 16.25
C ARG A 88 6.26 6.26 15.54
N PHE A 89 6.16 7.35 14.79
CA PHE A 89 7.27 7.90 14.00
C PHE A 89 7.92 9.14 14.63
N GLY A 90 7.48 9.58 15.83
CA GLY A 90 8.04 10.74 16.52
C GLY A 90 7.92 12.02 15.70
N LEU A 91 6.72 12.30 15.16
CA LEU A 91 6.49 13.45 14.31
C LEU A 91 6.39 14.75 15.12
N SER A 92 7.04 15.79 14.62
CA SER A 92 6.95 17.17 15.13
C SER A 92 6.38 18.16 14.11
N ALA A 93 6.29 17.75 12.84
CA ALA A 93 5.77 18.54 11.74
C ALA A 93 5.29 17.64 10.59
N ILE A 94 4.44 18.16 9.71
CA ILE A 94 4.02 17.55 8.44
C ILE A 94 4.20 18.56 7.29
N PRO A 95 4.52 18.07 6.07
CA PRO A 95 4.90 16.69 5.77
C PRO A 95 6.28 16.32 6.37
N THR A 96 6.47 15.05 6.66
CA THR A 96 7.79 14.50 7.03
C THR A 96 8.05 13.26 6.20
N GLN A 97 9.20 13.22 5.53
CA GLN A 97 9.67 12.08 4.77
C GLN A 97 10.70 11.31 5.58
N ILE A 98 10.53 9.97 5.62
CA ILE A 98 11.49 9.06 6.23
C ILE A 98 11.91 8.05 5.19
N PHE A 99 13.21 7.94 4.98
CA PHE A 99 13.78 6.93 4.09
C PHE A 99 14.33 5.78 4.92
N PHE A 100 14.01 4.57 4.50
CA PHE A 100 14.46 3.33 5.11
C PHE A 100 15.24 2.51 4.09
N ASP A 101 16.34 1.90 4.53
CA ASP A 101 17.08 0.93 3.72
C ASP A 101 16.35 -0.43 3.64
N LYS A 102 16.96 -1.38 2.94
CA LYS A 102 16.40 -2.73 2.77
C LYS A 102 16.33 -3.53 4.08
N GLU A 103 17.14 -3.15 5.04
CA GLU A 103 17.17 -3.70 6.40
C GLU A 103 16.15 -3.03 7.34
N SER A 104 15.30 -2.15 6.79
CA SER A 104 14.28 -1.39 7.54
C SER A 104 14.85 -0.36 8.53
N LYS A 105 16.11 0.03 8.36
CA LYS A 105 16.75 1.07 9.15
C LYS A 105 16.48 2.45 8.55
N GLY A 106 16.06 3.39 9.37
CA GLY A 106 15.90 4.80 8.95
C GLY A 106 17.24 5.44 8.65
N VAL A 107 17.43 5.95 7.43
CA VAL A 107 18.69 6.53 6.95
C VAL A 107 18.60 8.04 6.76
N LEU A 108 17.41 8.58 6.49
CA LEU A 108 17.17 10.01 6.35
C LEU A 108 15.77 10.36 6.86
N ARG A 109 15.69 11.54 7.50
CA ARG A 109 14.42 12.19 7.85
C ARG A 109 14.46 13.63 7.38
N HIS A 110 13.49 14.03 6.57
CA HIS A 110 13.30 15.39 6.09
C HIS A 110 11.95 15.93 6.57
N ARG A 111 11.88 17.19 6.98
CA ARG A 111 10.66 17.87 7.40
C ARG A 111 10.33 19.00 6.43
N GLY A 112 9.06 19.08 6.04
CA GLY A 112 8.57 20.06 5.07
C GLY A 112 8.50 19.48 3.66
N PHE A 113 8.23 20.34 2.68
CA PHE A 113 8.17 19.95 1.27
C PHE A 113 9.55 19.46 0.78
N MET A 114 9.55 18.36 0.06
CA MET A 114 10.74 17.81 -0.60
C MET A 114 10.49 17.72 -2.11
N SER A 115 11.38 18.28 -2.89
CA SER A 115 11.25 18.28 -4.36
C SER A 115 11.45 16.88 -4.94
N GLU A 116 10.91 16.66 -6.15
CA GLU A 116 11.10 15.40 -6.87
C GLU A 116 12.60 15.07 -7.02
N ASP A 117 13.40 16.06 -7.45
CA ASP A 117 14.84 15.86 -7.67
C ASP A 117 15.58 15.46 -6.39
N ALA A 118 15.22 16.06 -5.26
CA ALA A 118 15.82 15.70 -3.96
C ALA A 118 15.45 14.26 -3.53
N ILE A 119 14.23 13.82 -3.82
CA ILE A 119 13.81 12.44 -3.57
C ILE A 119 14.56 11.47 -4.47
N VAL A 120 14.68 11.78 -5.76
CA VAL A 120 15.41 10.97 -6.74
C VAL A 120 16.88 10.85 -6.35
N GLU A 121 17.54 11.97 -6.03
CA GLU A 121 18.91 11.98 -5.55
C GLU A 121 19.11 11.08 -4.30
N GLN A 122 18.15 11.14 -3.37
CA GLN A 122 18.20 10.29 -2.18
C GLN A 122 18.07 8.81 -2.53
N PHE A 123 17.17 8.44 -3.45
CA PHE A 123 17.06 7.07 -3.93
C PHE A 123 18.35 6.57 -4.61
N GLU A 124 18.98 7.42 -5.43
CA GLU A 124 20.25 7.10 -6.08
C GLU A 124 21.37 6.84 -5.05
N LYS A 125 21.48 7.69 -4.01
CA LYS A 125 22.40 7.48 -2.88
C LYS A 125 22.16 6.17 -2.14
N MET A 126 20.92 5.67 -2.16
CA MET A 126 20.54 4.39 -1.56
C MET A 126 20.66 3.20 -2.55
N GLY A 127 21.23 3.42 -3.74
CA GLY A 127 21.46 2.39 -4.75
C GLY A 127 20.21 1.99 -5.54
N VAL A 128 19.15 2.78 -5.50
CA VAL A 128 17.95 2.58 -6.32
C VAL A 128 18.17 3.30 -7.66
N LYS A 129 18.13 2.53 -8.75
CA LYS A 129 18.31 3.03 -10.13
C LYS A 129 17.01 3.01 -10.90
#